data_5ae463b9504344fe6e903d5b5c6c019b
#
_entry.id   5ae463b9504344fe6e903d5b5c6c019b
#
_cell.length_a   1.000
_cell.length_b   1.000
_cell.length_c   1.000
_cell.angle_alpha   90.00
_cell.angle_beta   90.00
_cell.angle_gamma   90.00
#
_symmetry.space_group_name_H-M   'P 1'
#
loop_
_entity.id
_entity.type
_entity.pdbx_description
1 polymer ?
#
loop_
_entity_poly.entity_id
_entity_poly.type
_entity_poly.pdbx_seq_one_letter_code
_entity_poly.pdbx_strand_id
1 'polypeptide(L)'
;MINFYRNEIAFGTGDVCIYMSGEKGCGRLIFRNQDPQEIGVFQAADPSEEQLKIDGGDIILSFTNAQSVDAVIRSLLTIKSLAFNGAS
;
A
#
# COMPACT_ATOMS: atom_id res chain seq x y z
N MET A 1 0.54 10.87 2.08
CA MET A 1 1.85 11.12 1.45
C MET A 1 2.95 10.39 2.20
N ILE A 2 3.94 9.92 1.47
CA ILE A 2 5.12 9.29 2.08
C ILE A 2 6.04 10.40 2.58
N ASN A 3 6.36 10.35 3.86
CA ASN A 3 7.25 11.30 4.50
C ASN A 3 8.51 10.57 4.98
N PHE A 4 9.60 10.74 4.26
CA PHE A 4 10.85 10.03 4.54
C PHE A 4 11.56 10.51 5.81
N TYR A 5 11.30 11.74 6.24
CA TYR A 5 11.87 12.25 7.50
C TYR A 5 11.28 11.55 8.71
N ARG A 6 10.02 11.15 8.62
CA ARG A 6 9.30 10.50 9.72
C ARG A 6 9.18 9.01 9.51
N ASN A 7 9.64 8.48 8.41
CA ASN A 7 9.45 7.09 8.01
C ASN A 7 7.96 6.73 8.03
N GLU A 8 7.13 7.62 7.52
CA GLU A 8 5.68 7.50 7.61
C GLU A 8 5.06 7.48 6.21
N ILE A 9 4.09 6.60 6.01
CA ILE A 9 3.20 6.66 4.86
C ILE A 9 1.82 7.05 5.40
N ALA A 10 1.40 8.29 5.12
CA ALA A 10 0.12 8.81 5.60
C ALA A 10 -0.94 8.64 4.52
N PHE A 11 -1.95 7.86 4.81
CA PHE A 11 -3.11 7.66 3.96
C PHE A 11 -4.27 8.53 4.45
N GLY A 12 -5.13 8.93 3.53
CA GLY A 12 -6.33 9.69 3.88
C GLY A 12 -6.56 10.90 3.00
N THR A 13 -5.59 11.28 2.18
CA THR A 13 -5.70 12.43 1.28
C THR A 13 -5.69 12.02 -0.19
N GLY A 14 -5.61 10.72 -0.48
CA GLY A 14 -5.61 10.21 -1.86
C GLY A 14 -4.32 10.46 -2.61
N ASP A 15 -3.25 10.77 -1.92
CA ASP A 15 -1.97 11.13 -2.55
C ASP A 15 -0.91 10.02 -2.49
N VAL A 16 -1.32 8.81 -2.15
CA VAL A 16 -0.46 7.63 -2.20
C VAL A 16 -1.08 6.59 -3.13
N CYS A 17 -0.35 6.22 -4.14
CA CYS A 17 -0.75 5.15 -5.04
C CYS A 17 -0.19 3.82 -4.57
N ILE A 18 -0.99 2.77 -4.66
CA ILE A 18 -0.59 1.42 -4.26
C ILE A 18 -0.57 0.54 -5.50
N TYR A 19 0.59 0.01 -5.82
CA TYR A 19 0.75 -1.00 -6.86
C TYR A 19 0.95 -2.35 -6.22
N MET A 20 0.49 -3.39 -6.88
CA MET A 20 0.59 -4.75 -6.41
C MET A 20 1.29 -5.60 -7.45
N SER A 21 2.19 -6.47 -7.01
CA SER A 21 2.75 -7.48 -7.88
C SER A 21 2.87 -8.79 -7.13
N GLY A 22 2.71 -9.90 -7.84
CA GLY A 22 2.84 -11.23 -7.27
C GLY A 22 3.50 -12.17 -8.25
N GLU A 23 4.55 -12.80 -7.79
CA GLU A 23 5.17 -13.93 -8.46
C GLU A 23 5.11 -15.11 -7.53
N LYS A 24 5.37 -16.29 -8.04
CA LYS A 24 5.33 -17.50 -7.22
C LYS A 24 6.34 -17.38 -6.08
N GLY A 25 5.82 -17.33 -4.86
CA GLY A 25 6.63 -17.24 -3.65
C GLY A 25 7.05 -15.85 -3.23
N CYS A 26 6.61 -14.80 -3.94
CA CYS A 26 6.91 -13.42 -3.55
C CYS A 26 5.79 -12.47 -3.94
N GLY A 27 5.27 -11.75 -2.96
CA GLY A 27 4.29 -10.69 -3.19
C GLY A 27 4.85 -9.35 -2.77
N ARG A 28 4.46 -8.28 -3.46
CA ARG A 28 4.91 -6.93 -3.15
C ARG A 28 3.79 -5.94 -3.21
N LEU A 29 3.81 -5.00 -2.26
CA LEU A 29 3.04 -3.76 -2.33
C LEU A 29 4.03 -2.62 -2.52
N ILE A 30 3.76 -1.76 -3.49
CA ILE A 30 4.62 -0.62 -3.79
C ILE A 30 3.79 0.64 -3.56
N PHE A 31 4.28 1.50 -2.68
CA PHE A 31 3.63 2.77 -2.35
C PHE A 31 4.39 3.90 -3.01
N ARG A 32 3.66 4.75 -3.73
CA ARG A 32 4.24 5.85 -4.48
C ARG A 32 3.40 7.10 -4.28
N ASN A 33 4.04 8.24 -4.07
CA ASN A 33 3.35 9.53 -4.02
C ASN A 33 2.75 9.84 -5.38
N GLN A 34 1.55 10.42 -5.37
CA GLN A 34 0.85 10.85 -6.57
C GLN A 34 0.09 12.14 -6.29
N ASP A 35 -0.44 12.76 -7.33
CA ASP A 35 -1.36 13.86 -7.16
C ASP A 35 -2.62 13.37 -6.43
N PRO A 36 -3.19 14.16 -5.51
CA PRO A 36 -4.35 13.73 -4.74
C PRO A 36 -5.50 13.30 -5.64
N GLN A 37 -6.11 12.16 -5.29
CA GLN A 37 -7.27 11.60 -5.97
C GLN A 37 -8.35 11.29 -4.96
N GLU A 38 -9.52 10.91 -5.45
CA GLU A 38 -10.62 10.52 -4.58
C GLU A 38 -10.22 9.37 -3.66
N ILE A 39 -10.50 9.51 -2.37
CA ILE A 39 -10.18 8.50 -1.36
C ILE A 39 -11.01 7.24 -1.63
N GLY A 40 -10.35 6.10 -1.57
CA GLY A 40 -11.01 4.82 -1.78
C GLY A 40 -11.02 4.34 -3.22
N VAL A 41 -10.49 5.12 -4.15
CA VAL A 41 -10.33 4.67 -5.53
C VAL A 41 -9.31 3.54 -5.56
N PHE A 42 -9.75 2.38 -6.00
CA PHE A 42 -8.90 1.21 -6.10
C PHE A 42 -8.23 1.17 -7.46
N GLN A 43 -6.95 1.38 -7.48
CA GLN A 43 -6.17 1.32 -8.71
C GLN A 43 -5.53 -0.05 -8.84
N ALA A 44 -6.33 -1.02 -9.20
CA ALA A 44 -5.87 -2.39 -9.46
C ALA A 44 -5.55 -2.56 -10.94
N ALA A 45 -4.81 -1.68 -11.52
CA ALA A 45 -4.32 -1.92 -12.87
C ALA A 45 -3.20 -2.94 -12.79
N ASP A 46 -3.22 -3.94 -13.68
CA ASP A 46 -2.03 -4.73 -13.94
C ASP A 46 -0.93 -3.76 -14.33
N PRO A 47 0.03 -3.51 -13.47
CA PRO A 47 1.07 -2.59 -13.87
C PRO A 47 1.87 -3.24 -14.98
N SER A 48 1.99 -2.55 -16.09
CA SER A 48 2.98 -2.94 -17.08
C SER A 48 4.36 -2.95 -16.42
N GLU A 49 5.30 -3.68 -16.94
CA GLU A 49 6.65 -3.73 -16.39
C GLU A 49 7.25 -2.34 -16.19
N GLU A 50 6.88 -1.39 -17.01
CA GLU A 50 7.34 -0.01 -16.88
C GLU A 50 6.76 0.67 -15.64
N GLN A 51 5.53 0.35 -15.29
CA GLN A 51 4.90 0.90 -14.09
C GLN A 51 5.46 0.27 -12.81
N LEU A 52 6.01 -0.93 -12.91
CA LEU A 52 6.67 -1.59 -11.80
C LEU A 52 8.11 -1.14 -11.62
N LYS A 53 8.59 -0.26 -12.48
CA LYS A 53 9.94 0.26 -12.34
C LYS A 53 10.04 1.03 -11.03
N ILE A 54 10.86 0.51 -10.13
CA ILE A 54 11.04 1.10 -8.81
C ILE A 54 11.77 2.42 -8.94
N ASP A 55 11.14 3.46 -8.45
CA ASP A 55 11.74 4.78 -8.36
C ASP A 55 12.30 4.96 -6.95
N GLY A 56 13.28 5.84 -6.79
CA GLY A 56 13.87 6.13 -5.49
C GLY A 56 12.92 6.71 -4.46
N GLY A 57 11.73 7.16 -4.90
CA GLY A 57 10.68 7.65 -4.01
C GLY A 57 9.66 6.60 -3.60
N ASP A 58 9.85 5.35 -3.96
CA ASP A 58 8.89 4.30 -3.65
C ASP A 58 9.25 3.60 -2.34
N ILE A 59 8.21 3.12 -1.64
CA ILE A 59 8.38 2.22 -0.51
C ILE A 59 7.76 0.88 -0.88
N ILE A 60 8.50 -0.19 -0.60
CA ILE A 60 8.09 -1.54 -0.98
C ILE A 60 7.90 -2.38 0.27
N LEU A 61 6.75 -3.05 0.35
CA LEU A 61 6.52 -4.13 1.30
C LEU A 61 6.62 -5.44 0.53
N SER A 62 7.52 -6.30 0.95
CA SER A 62 7.73 -7.62 0.32
C SER A 62 7.27 -8.72 1.26
N PHE A 63 6.59 -9.71 0.71
CA PHE A 63 6.11 -10.87 1.46
C PHE A 63 6.60 -12.15 0.79
N THR A 64 7.11 -13.05 1.60
CA THR A 64 7.62 -14.35 1.11
C THR A 64 6.77 -15.52 1.54
N ASN A 65 5.69 -15.27 2.28
CA ASN A 65 4.74 -16.32 2.67
C ASN A 65 3.36 -15.70 2.95
N ALA A 66 2.33 -16.55 2.86
CA ALA A 66 0.96 -16.10 3.07
C ALA A 66 0.69 -15.67 4.52
N GLN A 67 1.37 -16.26 5.46
CA GLN A 67 1.17 -15.96 6.88
C GLN A 67 1.55 -14.51 7.20
N SER A 68 2.61 -14.02 6.59
CA SER A 68 3.03 -12.62 6.76
C SER A 68 2.00 -11.66 6.19
N VAL A 69 1.41 -12.00 5.04
CA VAL A 69 0.33 -11.21 4.46
C VAL A 69 -0.87 -11.16 5.41
N ASP A 70 -1.25 -12.32 5.93
CA ASP A 70 -2.39 -12.41 6.86
C ASP A 70 -2.15 -11.59 8.14
N ALA A 71 -0.93 -11.55 8.63
CA ALA A 71 -0.57 -10.76 9.80
C ALA A 71 -0.81 -9.27 9.56
N VAL A 72 -0.42 -8.77 8.38
CA VAL A 72 -0.63 -7.36 8.03
C VAL A 72 -2.12 -7.07 7.85
N ILE A 73 -2.85 -7.96 7.17
CA ILE A 73 -4.30 -7.82 6.99
C ILE A 73 -4.99 -7.72 8.36
N ARG A 74 -4.64 -8.62 9.27
CA ARG A 74 -5.23 -8.62 10.62
C ARG A 74 -4.93 -7.33 11.37
N SER A 75 -3.70 -6.84 11.25
CA SER A 75 -3.29 -5.58 11.87
C SER A 75 -4.09 -4.40 11.33
N LEU A 76 -4.31 -4.36 10.01
CA LEU A 76 -5.09 -3.31 9.38
C LEU A 76 -6.56 -3.37 9.81
N LEU A 77 -7.14 -4.56 9.90
CA LEU A 77 -8.52 -4.73 10.37
C LEU A 77 -8.66 -4.30 11.83
N THR A 78 -7.66 -4.57 12.66
CA THR A 78 -7.64 -4.15 14.06
C THR A 78 -7.60 -2.63 14.18
N ILE A 79 -6.75 -1.98 13.39
CA ILE A 79 -6.66 -0.51 13.37
C ILE A 79 -8.00 0.09 12.95
N LYS A 80 -8.62 -0.48 11.92
CA LYS A 80 -9.91 0.00 11.45
C LYS A 80 -10.97 -0.06 12.55
N SER A 81 -10.96 -1.15 13.32
CA SER A 81 -11.90 -1.32 14.43
C SER A 81 -11.60 -0.35 15.58
N LEU A 82 -10.33 -0.20 15.95
CA LEU A 82 -9.92 0.64 17.07
C LEU A 82 -10.14 2.13 16.83
N ALA A 83 -9.76 2.59 15.63
CA ALA A 83 -9.75 4.02 15.31
C ALA A 83 -11.06 4.49 14.69
N PHE A 84 -11.78 3.61 13.99
CA PHE A 84 -12.96 3.98 13.20
C PHE A 84 -14.17 3.11 13.55
N ASN A 85 -14.27 2.71 14.80
CA ASN A 85 -15.33 1.83 15.26
C ASN A 85 -16.71 2.45 14.95
N GLY A 86 -17.55 1.69 14.22
CA GLY A 86 -18.87 2.16 13.82
C GLY A 86 -18.86 3.11 12.63
N ALA A 87 -17.70 3.52 12.16
CA ALA A 87 -17.56 4.30 10.94
C ALA A 87 -17.11 3.39 9.81
N SER A 88 -17.91 3.21 8.85
CA SER A 88 -17.57 2.38 7.69
C SER A 88 -16.60 3.12 6.75
#